data_f2078f24bf42bf913732f049c807561d
#
_entry.id   f2078f24bf42bf913732f049c807561d
#
_cell.length_a   1.000
_cell.length_b   1.000
_cell.length_c   1.000
_cell.angle_alpha   90.00
_cell.angle_beta   90.00
_cell.angle_gamma   90.00
#
_symmetry.space_group_name_H-M   'P 1'
#
loop_
_entity.id
_entity.type
_entity.pdbx_description
1 polymer ?
#
loop_
_entity_poly.entity_id
_entity_poly.type
_entity_poly.pdbx_seq_one_letter_code
_entity_poly.pdbx_strand_id
1 'polypeptide(L)'
;MTHGDNNGLVLPPKIAPVQVIVLPVAMHKAGVLEKASELKDRLVKAGLRVKLDDSDNSMGWKCAQYEMKGVPVRVEIGPRDIEAGQCVLVRRNDGEKTVVPLENLEAAVSEQLELVQKGMFEKAKQNLDNHIYEAHSLEEAKQLQAEHGGFIKTMWCGELECELKMKEEGGMSSRCMPLKQEHLGDTCPICGKPARKMIYWGIAY
;
A
#
# COMPACT_ATOMS: atom_id res chain seq x y z
N MET A 1 0.21 -2.66 -8.81
CA MET A 1 1.18 -3.73 -8.48
C MET A 1 1.78 -3.53 -7.08
N THR A 2 2.24 -2.36 -6.69
CA THR A 2 2.90 -2.10 -5.38
C THR A 2 2.05 -2.50 -4.16
N HIS A 3 0.74 -2.35 -4.22
CA HIS A 3 -0.17 -2.57 -3.09
C HIS A 3 -1.16 -3.71 -3.30
N GLY A 4 -1.01 -4.52 -4.37
CA GLY A 4 -1.85 -5.70 -4.58
C GLY A 4 -1.46 -6.87 -3.67
N ASP A 5 -2.41 -7.78 -3.48
CA ASP A 5 -2.20 -9.06 -2.81
C ASP A 5 -2.90 -10.20 -3.60
N ASN A 6 -2.93 -11.42 -3.06
CA ASN A 6 -3.55 -12.57 -3.72
C ASN A 6 -5.08 -12.43 -3.90
N ASN A 7 -5.72 -11.50 -3.18
CA ASN A 7 -7.16 -11.24 -3.27
C ASN A 7 -7.49 -10.11 -4.26
N GLY A 8 -6.49 -9.41 -4.81
CA GLY A 8 -6.66 -8.37 -5.80
C GLY A 8 -5.99 -7.04 -5.47
N LEU A 9 -6.61 -5.94 -5.90
CA LEU A 9 -6.08 -4.59 -5.66
C LEU A 9 -6.22 -4.19 -4.18
N VAL A 10 -5.31 -3.33 -3.73
CA VAL A 10 -5.45 -2.54 -2.50
C VAL A 10 -5.22 -1.09 -2.89
N LEU A 11 -6.28 -0.27 -2.90
CA LEU A 11 -6.19 1.11 -3.36
C LEU A 11 -5.97 2.06 -2.19
N PRO A 12 -5.01 3.00 -2.30
CA PRO A 12 -4.88 4.07 -1.32
C PRO A 12 -6.17 4.90 -1.26
N PRO A 13 -6.72 5.17 -0.07
CA PRO A 13 -7.99 5.88 0.09
C PRO A 13 -8.06 7.23 -0.64
N LYS A 14 -6.96 7.96 -0.70
CA LYS A 14 -6.92 9.29 -1.36
C LYS A 14 -7.24 9.24 -2.85
N ILE A 15 -6.86 8.16 -3.53
CA ILE A 15 -7.04 8.00 -4.99
C ILE A 15 -8.10 6.96 -5.37
N ALA A 16 -8.65 6.20 -4.41
CA ALA A 16 -9.66 5.20 -4.68
C ALA A 16 -10.94 5.83 -5.27
N PRO A 17 -11.44 5.40 -6.44
CA PRO A 17 -12.70 5.92 -7.02
C PRO A 17 -13.90 5.71 -6.09
N VAL A 18 -13.90 4.59 -5.35
CA VAL A 18 -14.84 4.28 -4.28
C VAL A 18 -14.01 4.06 -3.02
N GLN A 19 -14.19 4.89 -2.01
CA GLN A 19 -13.49 4.78 -0.72
C GLN A 19 -14.19 3.78 0.20
N VAL A 20 -15.51 3.77 0.13
CA VAL A 20 -16.36 2.97 1.01
C VAL A 20 -17.43 2.25 0.20
N ILE A 21 -17.57 0.94 0.44
CA ILE A 21 -18.69 0.16 -0.05
C ILE A 21 -19.61 -0.20 1.11
N VAL A 22 -20.91 0.05 0.99
CA VAL A 22 -21.91 -0.38 1.95
C VAL A 22 -22.56 -1.66 1.45
N LEU A 23 -22.53 -2.72 2.26
CA LEU A 23 -23.08 -4.03 1.95
C LEU A 23 -24.20 -4.38 2.94
N PRO A 24 -25.47 -4.40 2.49
CA PRO A 24 -26.59 -4.88 3.30
C PRO A 24 -26.54 -6.40 3.43
N VAL A 25 -26.46 -6.90 4.66
CA VAL A 25 -26.50 -8.32 4.99
C VAL A 25 -27.95 -8.74 5.15
N ALA A 26 -28.40 -9.75 4.39
CA ALA A 26 -29.79 -10.18 4.35
C ALA A 26 -30.77 -9.04 3.96
N MET A 27 -30.49 -8.35 2.86
CA MET A 27 -31.20 -7.16 2.39
C MET A 27 -32.70 -7.40 2.10
N HIS A 28 -33.10 -8.68 1.95
CA HIS A 28 -34.53 -9.06 1.81
C HIS A 28 -35.36 -8.88 3.09
N LYS A 29 -34.69 -8.66 4.25
CA LYS A 29 -35.38 -8.36 5.50
C LYS A 29 -35.75 -6.88 5.56
N ALA A 30 -36.93 -6.61 6.10
CA ALA A 30 -37.47 -5.25 6.21
C ALA A 30 -36.50 -4.30 6.93
N GLY A 31 -36.32 -3.10 6.41
CA GLY A 31 -35.55 -2.02 7.01
C GLY A 31 -34.03 -2.10 6.74
N VAL A 32 -33.52 -3.22 6.22
CA VAL A 32 -32.06 -3.38 6.02
C VAL A 32 -31.54 -2.54 4.86
N LEU A 33 -32.22 -2.58 3.71
CA LEU A 33 -31.83 -1.83 2.53
C LEU A 33 -31.99 -0.32 2.75
N GLU A 34 -33.10 0.08 3.37
CA GLU A 34 -33.37 1.47 3.74
C GLU A 34 -32.28 2.01 4.66
N LYS A 35 -31.90 1.23 5.68
CA LYS A 35 -30.82 1.63 6.60
C LYS A 35 -29.46 1.71 5.91
N ALA A 36 -29.14 0.74 5.07
CA ALA A 36 -27.89 0.77 4.29
C ALA A 36 -27.84 2.00 3.36
N SER A 37 -28.96 2.38 2.74
CA SER A 37 -29.06 3.61 1.92
C SER A 37 -28.88 4.87 2.76
N GLU A 38 -29.51 4.92 3.96
CA GLU A 38 -29.29 6.04 4.91
C GLU A 38 -27.82 6.20 5.27
N LEU A 39 -27.11 5.10 5.63
CA LEU A 39 -25.68 5.14 5.96
C LEU A 39 -24.83 5.60 4.78
N LYS A 40 -25.11 5.11 3.57
CA LYS A 40 -24.45 5.59 2.34
C LYS A 40 -24.64 7.11 2.18
N ASP A 41 -25.86 7.62 2.33
CA ASP A 41 -26.16 9.05 2.15
C ASP A 41 -25.50 9.91 3.21
N ARG A 42 -25.41 9.45 4.45
CA ARG A 42 -24.66 10.11 5.54
C ARG A 42 -23.18 10.26 5.18
N LEU A 43 -22.56 9.16 4.75
CA LEU A 43 -21.13 9.14 4.37
C LEU A 43 -20.85 10.01 3.12
N VAL A 44 -21.77 10.02 2.14
CA VAL A 44 -21.66 10.93 0.98
C VAL A 44 -21.76 12.40 1.41
N LYS A 45 -22.67 12.75 2.33
CA LYS A 45 -22.78 14.10 2.91
C LYS A 45 -21.51 14.52 3.66
N ALA A 46 -20.80 13.54 4.26
CA ALA A 46 -19.49 13.76 4.88
C ALA A 46 -18.33 13.92 3.87
N GLY A 47 -18.63 13.93 2.56
CA GLY A 47 -17.62 14.16 1.50
C GLY A 47 -16.91 12.90 1.01
N LEU A 48 -17.33 11.72 1.40
CA LEU A 48 -16.72 10.45 1.00
C LEU A 48 -17.29 9.92 -0.33
N ARG A 49 -16.47 9.21 -1.09
CA ARG A 49 -16.88 8.50 -2.32
C ARG A 49 -17.42 7.13 -1.95
N VAL A 50 -18.73 7.02 -1.83
CA VAL A 50 -19.41 5.82 -1.31
C VAL A 50 -20.28 5.18 -2.37
N LYS A 51 -20.31 3.84 -2.38
CA LYS A 51 -21.25 3.04 -3.17
C LYS A 51 -22.05 2.13 -2.24
N LEU A 52 -23.30 1.86 -2.58
CA LEU A 52 -24.15 0.81 -2.01
C LEU A 52 -24.22 -0.33 -3.03
N ASP A 53 -24.09 -1.57 -2.59
CA ASP A 53 -24.36 -2.75 -3.42
C ASP A 53 -25.68 -3.41 -2.99
N ASP A 54 -26.72 -3.07 -3.73
CA ASP A 54 -28.09 -3.59 -3.59
C ASP A 54 -28.42 -4.73 -4.58
N SER A 55 -27.39 -5.30 -5.23
CA SER A 55 -27.57 -6.45 -6.15
C SER A 55 -27.98 -7.71 -5.40
N ASP A 56 -28.60 -8.67 -6.14
CA ASP A 56 -29.02 -9.96 -5.58
C ASP A 56 -27.88 -10.98 -5.38
N ASN A 57 -26.64 -10.57 -5.61
CA ASN A 57 -25.49 -11.43 -5.41
C ASN A 57 -25.30 -11.82 -3.94
N SER A 58 -24.74 -13.00 -3.70
CA SER A 58 -24.44 -13.44 -2.34
C SER A 58 -23.46 -12.54 -1.64
N MET A 59 -23.53 -12.44 -0.31
CA MET A 59 -22.60 -11.63 0.49
C MET A 59 -21.13 -12.00 0.24
N GLY A 60 -20.81 -13.30 0.12
CA GLY A 60 -19.47 -13.76 -0.20
C GLY A 60 -18.96 -13.25 -1.55
N TRP A 61 -19.84 -13.28 -2.58
CA TRP A 61 -19.50 -12.73 -3.88
C TRP A 61 -19.24 -11.22 -3.82
N LYS A 62 -20.11 -10.45 -3.15
CA LYS A 62 -19.94 -9.01 -2.95
C LYS A 62 -18.62 -8.69 -2.25
N CYS A 63 -18.31 -9.39 -1.17
CA CYS A 63 -17.02 -9.22 -0.47
C CYS A 63 -15.84 -9.44 -1.41
N ALA A 64 -15.78 -10.58 -2.10
CA ALA A 64 -14.71 -10.91 -3.02
C ALA A 64 -14.60 -9.89 -4.17
N GLN A 65 -15.71 -9.44 -4.73
CA GLN A 65 -15.76 -8.46 -5.80
C GLN A 65 -15.15 -7.11 -5.39
N TYR A 66 -15.43 -6.62 -4.19
CA TYR A 66 -14.90 -5.35 -3.71
C TYR A 66 -13.49 -5.46 -3.13
N GLU A 67 -13.10 -6.63 -2.63
CA GLU A 67 -11.72 -6.96 -2.31
C GLU A 67 -10.85 -6.97 -3.57
N MET A 68 -11.31 -7.64 -4.64
CA MET A 68 -10.61 -7.65 -5.93
C MET A 68 -10.46 -6.24 -6.52
N LYS A 69 -11.48 -5.38 -6.38
CA LYS A 69 -11.46 -3.98 -6.81
C LYS A 69 -10.63 -3.07 -5.91
N GLY A 70 -10.19 -3.55 -4.75
CA GLY A 70 -9.36 -2.82 -3.81
C GLY A 70 -10.06 -1.68 -3.07
N VAL A 71 -11.37 -1.77 -2.85
CA VAL A 71 -12.11 -0.74 -2.10
C VAL A 71 -11.61 -0.68 -0.66
N PRO A 72 -11.13 0.49 -0.18
CA PRO A 72 -10.41 0.61 1.09
C PRO A 72 -11.17 0.15 2.33
N VAL A 73 -12.45 0.52 2.45
CA VAL A 73 -13.29 0.19 3.60
C VAL A 73 -14.63 -0.38 3.15
N ARG A 74 -15.06 -1.44 3.80
CA ARG A 74 -16.36 -2.05 3.64
C ARG A 74 -17.19 -1.83 4.90
N VAL A 75 -18.42 -1.37 4.76
CA VAL A 75 -19.43 -1.25 5.83
C VAL A 75 -20.43 -2.39 5.65
N GLU A 76 -20.52 -3.28 6.62
CA GLU A 76 -21.50 -4.36 6.66
C GLU A 76 -22.59 -3.99 7.66
N ILE A 77 -23.87 -4.13 7.27
CA ILE A 77 -25.01 -3.85 8.11
C ILE A 77 -26.11 -4.89 7.89
N GLY A 78 -26.55 -5.53 8.96
CA GLY A 78 -27.62 -6.53 8.95
C GLY A 78 -28.67 -6.26 10.01
N PRO A 79 -29.71 -7.11 10.11
CA PRO A 79 -30.79 -6.90 11.06
C PRO A 79 -30.33 -6.79 12.52
N ARG A 80 -29.40 -7.66 12.94
CA ARG A 80 -28.85 -7.66 14.31
C ARG A 80 -28.05 -6.39 14.60
N ASP A 81 -27.34 -5.89 13.58
CA ASP A 81 -26.55 -4.66 13.71
C ASP A 81 -27.47 -3.46 13.88
N ILE A 82 -28.58 -3.42 13.12
CA ILE A 82 -29.61 -2.38 13.23
C ILE A 82 -30.23 -2.38 14.63
N GLU A 83 -30.62 -3.55 15.12
CA GLU A 83 -31.20 -3.73 16.47
C GLU A 83 -30.22 -3.25 17.56
N ALA A 84 -28.94 -3.52 17.39
CA ALA A 84 -27.90 -3.11 18.32
C ALA A 84 -27.40 -1.66 18.11
N GLY A 85 -27.92 -0.94 17.10
CA GLY A 85 -27.47 0.43 16.78
C GLY A 85 -26.00 0.52 16.31
N GLN A 86 -25.48 -0.50 15.62
CA GLN A 86 -24.08 -0.61 15.22
C GLN A 86 -23.93 -1.05 13.75
N CYS A 87 -22.70 -1.02 13.23
CA CYS A 87 -22.32 -1.67 11.98
C CYS A 87 -20.89 -2.24 12.10
N VAL A 88 -20.48 -3.03 11.12
CA VAL A 88 -19.14 -3.58 11.06
C VAL A 88 -18.36 -2.89 9.94
N LEU A 89 -17.20 -2.33 10.27
CA LEU A 89 -16.23 -1.80 9.31
C LEU A 89 -15.14 -2.85 9.07
N VAL A 90 -14.77 -3.05 7.81
CA VAL A 90 -13.71 -3.99 7.43
C VAL A 90 -12.70 -3.26 6.55
N ARG A 91 -11.42 -3.25 6.95
CA ARG A 91 -10.33 -2.68 6.14
C ARG A 91 -9.85 -3.67 5.08
N ARG A 92 -9.55 -3.15 3.90
CA ARG A 92 -9.05 -3.96 2.78
C ARG A 92 -7.59 -4.40 2.94
N ASN A 93 -6.73 -3.55 3.51
CA ASN A 93 -5.28 -3.76 3.56
C ASN A 93 -4.82 -4.85 4.54
N ASP A 94 -5.58 -5.12 5.58
CA ASP A 94 -5.26 -6.08 6.64
C ASP A 94 -6.43 -7.00 7.04
N GLY A 95 -7.65 -6.72 6.55
CA GLY A 95 -8.84 -7.50 6.83
C GLY A 95 -9.41 -7.28 8.23
N GLU A 96 -8.90 -6.32 9.00
CA GLU A 96 -9.37 -6.07 10.36
C GLU A 96 -10.82 -5.61 10.37
N LYS A 97 -11.58 -6.16 11.33
CA LYS A 97 -12.99 -5.87 11.55
C LYS A 97 -13.19 -5.08 12.82
N THR A 98 -13.91 -3.97 12.71
CA THR A 98 -14.23 -3.10 13.84
C THR A 98 -15.73 -2.91 13.91
N VAL A 99 -16.34 -3.20 15.07
CA VAL A 99 -17.73 -2.89 15.34
C VAL A 99 -17.85 -1.46 15.84
N VAL A 100 -18.71 -0.65 15.22
CA VAL A 100 -18.84 0.78 15.54
C VAL A 100 -20.32 1.15 15.73
N PRO A 101 -20.64 2.03 16.71
CA PRO A 101 -21.98 2.59 16.85
C PRO A 101 -22.37 3.41 15.63
N LEU A 102 -23.61 3.31 15.19
CA LEU A 102 -24.12 4.06 14.03
C LEU A 102 -24.05 5.59 14.22
N GLU A 103 -24.12 6.06 15.45
CA GLU A 103 -23.99 7.50 15.78
C GLU A 103 -22.60 8.06 15.45
N ASN A 104 -21.55 7.22 15.51
CA ASN A 104 -20.17 7.62 15.29
C ASN A 104 -19.65 7.18 13.89
N LEU A 105 -20.53 6.79 12.97
CA LEU A 105 -20.16 6.19 11.69
C LEU A 105 -19.16 7.01 10.89
N GLU A 106 -19.44 8.30 10.70
CA GLU A 106 -18.61 9.18 9.84
C GLU A 106 -17.21 9.33 10.37
N ALA A 107 -17.07 9.55 11.68
CA ALA A 107 -15.78 9.67 12.34
C ALA A 107 -15.00 8.35 12.29
N ALA A 108 -15.67 7.24 12.59
CA ALA A 108 -15.07 5.91 12.55
C ALA A 108 -14.61 5.51 11.14
N VAL A 109 -15.42 5.77 10.11
CA VAL A 109 -15.03 5.48 8.71
C VAL A 109 -13.84 6.35 8.29
N SER A 110 -13.82 7.63 8.66
CA SER A 110 -12.69 8.51 8.36
C SER A 110 -11.40 8.01 9.02
N GLU A 111 -11.45 7.59 10.27
CA GLU A 111 -10.34 6.97 10.98
C GLU A 111 -9.86 5.68 10.29
N GLN A 112 -10.78 4.78 9.90
CA GLN A 112 -10.41 3.56 9.19
C GLN A 112 -9.73 3.86 7.85
N LEU A 113 -10.17 4.86 7.10
CA LEU A 113 -9.51 5.28 5.86
C LEU A 113 -8.10 5.82 6.11
N GLU A 114 -7.88 6.57 7.19
CA GLU A 114 -6.54 7.02 7.58
C GLU A 114 -5.63 5.85 7.98
N LEU A 115 -6.15 4.89 8.75
CA LEU A 115 -5.43 3.66 9.13
C LEU A 115 -5.04 2.84 7.89
N VAL A 116 -5.94 2.67 6.91
CA VAL A 116 -5.62 2.03 5.63
C VAL A 116 -4.48 2.77 4.93
N GLN A 117 -4.57 4.10 4.78
CA GLN A 117 -3.54 4.91 4.12
C GLN A 117 -2.17 4.77 4.81
N LYS A 118 -2.16 4.86 6.14
CA LYS A 118 -0.95 4.75 6.96
C LYS A 118 -0.36 3.33 6.88
N GLY A 119 -1.17 2.30 7.06
CA GLY A 119 -0.70 0.91 7.00
C GLY A 119 -0.12 0.53 5.64
N MET A 120 -0.74 1.01 4.54
CA MET A 120 -0.21 0.82 3.19
C MET A 120 1.14 1.52 3.00
N PHE A 121 1.28 2.74 3.50
CA PHE A 121 2.54 3.49 3.44
C PHE A 121 3.65 2.81 4.24
N GLU A 122 3.35 2.41 5.47
CA GLU A 122 4.30 1.72 6.36
C GLU A 122 4.78 0.39 5.75
N LYS A 123 3.85 -0.40 5.21
CA LYS A 123 4.19 -1.66 4.52
C LYS A 123 5.09 -1.42 3.30
N ALA A 124 4.78 -0.43 2.47
CA ALA A 124 5.57 -0.09 1.30
C ALA A 124 6.95 0.45 1.68
N LYS A 125 7.01 1.30 2.72
CA LYS A 125 8.28 1.82 3.26
C LYS A 125 9.14 0.70 3.81
N GLN A 126 8.59 -0.18 4.64
CA GLN A 126 9.32 -1.32 5.18
C GLN A 126 9.84 -2.25 4.07
N ASN A 127 9.02 -2.50 3.04
CA ASN A 127 9.46 -3.28 1.90
C ASN A 127 10.63 -2.61 1.17
N LEU A 128 10.59 -1.29 0.97
CA LEU A 128 11.69 -0.55 0.36
C LEU A 128 12.95 -0.62 1.24
N ASP A 129 12.82 -0.32 2.54
CA ASP A 129 13.94 -0.31 3.48
C ASP A 129 14.62 -1.70 3.57
N ASN A 130 13.84 -2.78 3.52
CA ASN A 130 14.35 -4.15 3.55
C ASN A 130 15.02 -4.60 2.24
N HIS A 131 14.92 -3.81 1.17
CA HIS A 131 15.53 -4.11 -0.13
C HIS A 131 16.56 -3.03 -0.53
N ILE A 132 17.19 -2.40 0.45
CA ILE A 132 18.34 -1.51 0.28
C ILE A 132 19.52 -2.13 0.99
N TYR A 133 20.59 -2.43 0.25
CA TYR A 133 21.80 -3.08 0.75
C TYR A 133 23.00 -2.20 0.55
N GLU A 134 24.02 -2.34 1.39
CA GLU A 134 25.30 -1.67 1.26
C GLU A 134 26.32 -2.62 0.65
N ALA A 135 27.16 -2.13 -0.26
CA ALA A 135 28.27 -2.90 -0.82
C ALA A 135 29.55 -2.07 -0.86
N HIS A 136 30.67 -2.74 -0.56
CA HIS A 136 32.01 -2.16 -0.50
C HIS A 136 32.93 -2.65 -1.63
N SER A 137 32.43 -3.56 -2.48
CA SER A 137 33.09 -4.01 -3.70
C SER A 137 32.09 -4.26 -4.81
N LEU A 138 32.58 -4.31 -6.06
CA LEU A 138 31.73 -4.64 -7.21
C LEU A 138 31.19 -6.07 -7.10
N GLU A 139 31.98 -7.01 -6.62
CA GLU A 139 31.57 -8.40 -6.47
C GLU A 139 30.48 -8.55 -5.40
N GLU A 140 30.62 -7.87 -4.27
CA GLU A 140 29.59 -7.84 -3.22
C GLU A 140 28.28 -7.23 -3.75
N ALA A 141 28.36 -6.13 -4.50
CA ALA A 141 27.18 -5.52 -5.13
C ALA A 141 26.47 -6.48 -6.08
N LYS A 142 27.22 -7.23 -6.90
CA LYS A 142 26.68 -8.25 -7.81
C LYS A 142 26.00 -9.39 -7.04
N GLN A 143 26.64 -9.88 -6.00
CA GLN A 143 26.11 -10.96 -5.16
C GLN A 143 24.81 -10.54 -4.49
N LEU A 144 24.78 -9.40 -3.80
CA LEU A 144 23.58 -8.89 -3.13
C LEU A 144 22.43 -8.66 -4.12
N GLN A 145 22.74 -8.12 -5.30
CA GLN A 145 21.71 -7.92 -6.33
C GLN A 145 21.16 -9.26 -6.87
N ALA A 146 22.00 -10.27 -7.05
CA ALA A 146 21.57 -11.58 -7.52
C ALA A 146 20.75 -12.35 -6.48
N GLU A 147 21.10 -12.26 -5.22
CA GLU A 147 20.44 -12.98 -4.12
C GLU A 147 19.12 -12.32 -3.67
N HIS A 148 19.07 -11.00 -3.63
CA HIS A 148 17.99 -10.25 -2.98
C HIS A 148 17.24 -9.28 -3.91
N GLY A 149 17.87 -8.85 -5.00
CA GLY A 149 17.33 -7.74 -5.82
C GLY A 149 17.37 -6.40 -5.07
N GLY A 150 16.50 -5.46 -5.50
CA GLY A 150 16.35 -4.17 -4.81
C GLY A 150 17.37 -3.12 -5.22
N PHE A 151 17.83 -2.33 -4.25
CA PHE A 151 18.80 -1.25 -4.47
C PHE A 151 20.10 -1.50 -3.69
N ILE A 152 21.21 -1.21 -4.33
CA ILE A 152 22.53 -1.29 -3.72
C ILE A 152 23.06 0.11 -3.49
N LYS A 153 23.47 0.43 -2.27
CA LYS A 153 24.18 1.68 -1.92
C LYS A 153 25.69 1.43 -2.00
N THR A 154 26.42 2.31 -2.65
CA THR A 154 27.88 2.31 -2.60
C THR A 154 28.42 3.74 -2.55
N MET A 155 29.67 3.89 -2.13
CA MET A 155 30.43 5.10 -2.42
C MET A 155 30.80 5.14 -3.90
N TRP A 156 30.97 6.33 -4.47
CA TRP A 156 31.31 6.54 -5.88
C TRP A 156 32.26 7.71 -6.06
N CYS A 157 33.25 7.53 -6.96
CA CYS A 157 34.24 8.54 -7.27
C CYS A 157 33.76 9.67 -8.18
N GLY A 158 32.61 9.47 -8.87
CA GLY A 158 32.06 10.43 -9.83
C GLY A 158 32.44 10.18 -11.29
N GLU A 159 33.30 9.17 -11.56
CA GLU A 159 33.79 8.87 -12.91
C GLU A 159 32.76 8.04 -13.71
N LEU A 160 32.51 8.43 -14.97
CA LEU A 160 31.64 7.74 -15.89
C LEU A 160 32.06 6.28 -16.13
N GLU A 161 33.37 6.04 -16.21
CA GLU A 161 33.93 4.70 -16.39
C GLU A 161 33.47 3.71 -15.32
N CYS A 162 33.38 4.16 -14.07
CA CYS A 162 32.88 3.32 -12.97
C CYS A 162 31.37 3.06 -13.11
N GLU A 163 30.58 4.02 -13.59
CA GLU A 163 29.17 3.83 -13.87
C GLU A 163 28.96 2.81 -15.00
N LEU A 164 29.71 2.95 -16.09
CA LEU A 164 29.68 2.00 -17.21
C LEU A 164 30.09 0.60 -16.76
N LYS A 165 31.16 0.48 -15.96
CA LYS A 165 31.60 -0.82 -15.43
C LYS A 165 30.55 -1.47 -14.52
N MET A 166 29.88 -0.70 -13.64
CA MET A 166 28.77 -1.19 -12.83
C MET A 166 27.61 -1.70 -13.71
N LYS A 167 27.35 -1.02 -14.82
CA LYS A 167 26.32 -1.43 -15.77
C LYS A 167 26.70 -2.69 -16.55
N GLU A 168 27.91 -2.77 -17.07
CA GLU A 168 28.38 -3.87 -17.92
C GLU A 168 28.63 -5.15 -17.12
N GLU A 169 29.31 -5.06 -15.99
CA GLU A 169 29.68 -6.21 -15.17
C GLU A 169 28.65 -6.51 -14.06
N GLY A 170 28.03 -5.49 -13.49
CA GLY A 170 27.05 -5.62 -12.40
C GLY A 170 25.59 -5.67 -12.84
N GLY A 171 25.29 -5.36 -14.11
CA GLY A 171 23.91 -5.29 -14.62
C GLY A 171 23.08 -4.14 -14.04
N MET A 172 23.67 -3.28 -13.22
CA MET A 172 23.00 -2.21 -12.50
C MET A 172 23.33 -0.85 -13.09
N SER A 173 22.36 0.06 -13.12
CA SER A 173 22.58 1.45 -13.47
C SER A 173 22.33 2.37 -12.28
N SER A 174 22.92 3.56 -12.30
CA SER A 174 22.69 4.60 -11.30
C SER A 174 21.21 4.99 -11.24
N ARG A 175 20.67 5.14 -10.03
CA ARG A 175 19.26 5.50 -9.81
C ARG A 175 19.10 6.88 -9.24
N CYS A 176 19.77 7.14 -8.15
CA CYS A 176 19.78 8.46 -7.56
C CYS A 176 21.00 8.66 -6.67
N MET A 177 21.35 9.93 -6.50
CA MET A 177 22.28 10.40 -5.50
C MET A 177 21.45 11.19 -4.48
N PRO A 178 21.21 10.65 -3.27
CA PRO A 178 20.34 11.30 -2.31
C PRO A 178 20.92 12.64 -1.85
N LEU A 179 20.02 13.58 -1.51
CA LEU A 179 20.43 14.88 -0.96
C LEU A 179 21.14 14.73 0.40
N LYS A 180 20.63 13.82 1.23
CA LYS A 180 21.30 13.45 2.49
C LYS A 180 22.29 12.33 2.17
N GLN A 181 23.58 12.65 2.22
CA GLN A 181 24.66 11.71 1.97
C GLN A 181 25.02 10.93 3.23
N GLU A 182 25.30 9.65 3.06
CA GLU A 182 25.85 8.76 4.08
C GLU A 182 27.33 8.46 3.72
N HIS A 183 28.18 8.34 4.72
CA HIS A 183 29.57 7.96 4.52
C HIS A 183 29.70 6.45 4.74
N LEU A 184 29.82 5.68 3.65
CA LEU A 184 29.93 4.22 3.67
C LEU A 184 31.39 3.75 3.57
N GLY A 185 32.33 4.66 3.33
CA GLY A 185 33.74 4.38 3.15
C GLY A 185 34.46 5.47 2.36
N ASP A 186 35.77 5.38 2.25
CA ASP A 186 36.63 6.42 1.64
C ASP A 186 36.89 6.20 0.15
N THR A 187 36.64 4.98 -0.36
CA THR A 187 37.03 4.58 -1.72
C THR A 187 35.84 4.12 -2.55
N CYS A 188 35.97 4.32 -3.85
CA CYS A 188 35.04 3.76 -4.84
C CYS A 188 35.23 2.24 -4.93
N PRO A 189 34.21 1.41 -4.70
CA PRO A 189 34.30 -0.04 -4.73
C PRO A 189 34.61 -0.61 -6.12
N ILE A 190 34.56 0.21 -7.17
CA ILE A 190 34.76 -0.20 -8.55
C ILE A 190 36.21 0.05 -8.99
N CYS A 191 36.84 1.17 -8.61
CA CYS A 191 38.17 1.54 -9.07
C CYS A 191 39.19 1.81 -7.96
N GLY A 192 38.80 1.80 -6.68
CA GLY A 192 39.67 2.09 -5.53
C GLY A 192 40.03 3.56 -5.34
N LYS A 193 39.66 4.46 -6.25
CA LYS A 193 39.93 5.91 -6.11
C LYS A 193 39.15 6.51 -4.94
N PRO A 194 39.57 7.63 -4.35
CA PRO A 194 38.83 8.33 -3.32
C PRO A 194 37.41 8.65 -3.80
N ALA A 195 36.43 8.38 -2.94
CA ALA A 195 35.01 8.63 -3.21
C ALA A 195 34.40 9.52 -2.12
N ARG A 196 33.54 10.45 -2.52
CA ARG A 196 32.91 11.42 -1.61
C ARG A 196 31.37 11.45 -1.73
N LYS A 197 30.82 10.63 -2.63
CA LYS A 197 29.39 10.61 -2.92
C LYS A 197 28.86 9.21 -2.77
N MET A 198 27.74 9.08 -2.07
CA MET A 198 26.98 7.84 -2.02
C MET A 198 25.90 7.86 -3.09
N ILE A 199 25.72 6.74 -3.77
CA ILE A 199 24.77 6.57 -4.87
C ILE A 199 24.01 5.25 -4.72
N TYR A 200 22.77 5.22 -5.20
CA TYR A 200 21.95 4.03 -5.34
C TYR A 200 22.06 3.44 -6.74
N TRP A 201 22.24 2.12 -6.80
CA TRP A 201 22.24 1.32 -8.02
C TRP A 201 21.04 0.39 -8.05
N GLY A 202 20.63 -0.02 -9.24
CA GLY A 202 19.55 -0.99 -9.40
C GLY A 202 19.38 -1.45 -10.84
N ILE A 203 18.74 -2.60 -11.04
CA ILE A 203 18.42 -3.12 -12.37
C ILE A 203 17.23 -2.35 -12.95
N ALA A 204 17.30 -1.96 -14.22
CA ALA A 204 16.18 -1.44 -14.99
C ALA A 204 15.48 -2.59 -15.72
N TYR A 205 14.16 -2.55 -15.75
CA TYR A 205 13.33 -3.45 -16.55
C TYR A 205 12.91 -2.75 -17.84
#